data_4256519faf81028cc564da8a278fb14e
#
_entry.id   4256519faf81028cc564da8a278fb14e
#
_cell.length_a   1.000
_cell.length_b   1.000
_cell.length_c   1.000
_cell.angle_alpha   90.00
_cell.angle_beta   90.00
_cell.angle_gamma   90.00
#
_symmetry.space_group_name_H-M   'P 1'
#
loop_
_entity.id
_entity.type
_entity.pdbx_description
1 polymer ?
#
loop_
_entity_poly.entity_id
_entity_poly.type
_entity_poly.pdbx_seq_one_letter_code
_entity_poly.pdbx_strand_id
1 'polypeptide(L)'
;MINTITIPTRPSRKFVSEILEIDSWEKIESLFSNLIDREINSVSDLERWMLDRSELEAVLEEDMAWRYIKMNIDTTDKDLSERFHFWIKEISPKMAPYSHKLNIKLVENKFLNELDSDKYRIYLRGVKKSIDIFREENIPLFTKMEAKQQEYGSISAKMSIEVDGKKLTMQKASQLLKDTNREKREKIFNKISERRLEDRDILDTLYDELISLRQQIARNAGFENYRDYMFSALGRFDYTATDCYSFHDAIQEEIVPIVTSFEKERKDKLGFSNYKAWDTSVDVDGKDALKPFKGGDVLTDRSIECFRKLRPYFGECLATMKEMEHLDLESKDGKAPGGFMYPLYEIGVPFIYMNAVGSQRDVVTMVHEGGHAVHSFLSRDLELTEFKSTPSEVAELASMSMELLSMKHWDVFYDNKEDLKRAKQEQLEKVLEGLPWIAAIDKFQHWIYTTDHTAKERREQWLKISSQFGNQIIDWSGQEESLANQWQKQLHLYEVPFYYIEYGMAQLGAIAMWREYILKGEDALDNYMEALKLGYTKSISKIYETAGIKFDFSVEYVKELADFIKTQLSKIDNKSS
;
A
#
# COMPACT_ATOMS: atom_id res chain seq x y z
N MET A 1 -6.19 18.68 -32.17
CA MET A 1 -4.95 19.38 -31.80
C MET A 1 -4.21 18.46 -30.85
N ILE A 2 -3.01 18.04 -31.20
CA ILE A 2 -2.12 17.28 -30.31
C ILE A 2 -1.72 18.29 -29.24
N ASN A 3 -2.29 18.15 -28.03
CA ASN A 3 -1.82 18.93 -26.89
C ASN A 3 -0.37 18.50 -26.65
N THR A 4 0.55 19.39 -26.93
CA THR A 4 1.96 19.21 -26.58
C THR A 4 2.03 19.15 -25.05
N ILE A 5 2.44 17.99 -24.51
CA ILE A 5 2.68 17.82 -23.07
C ILE A 5 3.73 18.86 -22.68
N THR A 6 3.37 19.75 -21.75
CA THR A 6 4.38 20.64 -21.16
C THR A 6 5.07 19.84 -20.05
N ILE A 7 6.32 19.44 -20.30
CA ILE A 7 7.13 18.71 -19.32
C ILE A 7 7.37 19.62 -18.12
N PRO A 8 6.96 19.21 -16.91
CA PRO A 8 7.24 19.97 -15.71
C PRO A 8 8.74 20.15 -15.50
N THR A 9 9.12 21.33 -15.06
CA THR A 9 10.48 21.63 -14.62
C THR A 9 10.49 21.85 -13.11
N ARG A 10 11.60 21.50 -12.48
CA ARG A 10 11.79 21.75 -11.05
C ARG A 10 11.60 23.24 -10.75
N PRO A 11 10.77 23.62 -9.76
CA PRO A 11 10.66 25.01 -9.32
C PRO A 11 11.99 25.55 -8.82
N SER A 12 12.24 26.84 -8.99
CA SER A 12 13.41 27.48 -8.39
C SER A 12 13.31 27.48 -6.88
N ARG A 13 14.35 27.02 -6.22
CA ARG A 13 14.48 27.02 -4.77
C ARG A 13 14.61 28.45 -4.25
N LYS A 14 14.04 28.72 -3.09
CA LYS A 14 14.08 30.05 -2.44
C LYS A 14 14.90 30.05 -1.15
N PHE A 15 14.92 28.94 -0.46
CA PHE A 15 15.61 28.74 0.81
C PHE A 15 16.80 27.81 0.67
N VAL A 16 16.62 26.68 0.00
CA VAL A 16 17.69 25.69 -0.21
C VAL A 16 18.51 26.08 -1.45
N SER A 17 19.81 25.92 -1.37
CA SER A 17 20.70 26.19 -2.52
C SER A 17 20.32 25.30 -3.73
N GLU A 18 20.30 25.90 -4.92
CA GLU A 18 20.06 25.18 -6.19
C GLU A 18 21.05 24.04 -6.44
N ILE A 19 22.27 24.16 -5.91
CA ILE A 19 23.38 23.24 -6.11
C ILE A 19 23.64 22.37 -4.87
N LEU A 20 22.69 22.27 -3.92
CA LEU A 20 22.86 21.43 -2.73
C LEU A 20 23.02 19.97 -3.14
N GLU A 21 24.14 19.38 -2.78
CA GLU A 21 24.40 17.93 -2.82
C GLU A 21 24.42 17.39 -1.40
N ILE A 22 23.64 16.32 -1.15
CA ILE A 22 23.50 15.70 0.17
C ILE A 22 24.50 14.56 0.30
N ASP A 23 25.74 14.90 0.64
CA ASP A 23 26.85 13.97 0.83
C ASP A 23 27.39 13.97 2.28
N SER A 24 26.91 14.89 3.14
CA SER A 24 27.22 14.93 4.56
C SER A 24 26.11 15.60 5.37
N TRP A 25 26.04 15.29 6.66
CA TRP A 25 25.09 15.91 7.58
C TRP A 25 25.33 17.42 7.74
N GLU A 26 26.58 17.85 7.80
CA GLU A 26 26.97 19.24 8.05
C GLU A 26 26.38 20.22 7.03
N LYS A 27 26.22 19.78 5.78
CA LYS A 27 25.58 20.58 4.72
C LYS A 27 24.11 20.84 4.98
N ILE A 28 23.44 19.91 5.62
CA ILE A 28 22.00 19.97 5.91
C ILE A 28 21.77 20.64 7.28
N GLU A 29 22.62 20.37 8.26
CA GLU A 29 22.49 20.86 9.63
C GLU A 29 22.36 22.39 9.68
N SER A 30 23.12 23.10 8.84
CA SER A 30 23.08 24.57 8.76
C SER A 30 21.70 25.09 8.34
N LEU A 31 20.97 24.36 7.48
CA LEU A 31 19.61 24.72 7.05
C LEU A 31 18.60 24.51 8.18
N PHE A 32 18.70 23.39 8.89
CA PHE A 32 17.88 23.14 10.09
C PHE A 32 18.15 24.17 11.17
N SER A 33 19.43 24.49 11.46
CA SER A 33 19.82 25.48 12.44
C SER A 33 19.27 26.86 12.07
N ASN A 34 19.36 27.26 10.80
CA ASN A 34 18.75 28.50 10.32
C ASN A 34 17.26 28.58 10.63
N LEU A 35 16.50 27.50 10.35
CA LEU A 35 15.06 27.46 10.64
C LEU A 35 14.78 27.48 12.15
N ILE A 36 15.59 26.81 12.97
CA ILE A 36 15.44 26.79 14.43
C ILE A 36 15.72 28.17 15.03
N ASP A 37 16.77 28.86 14.59
CA ASP A 37 17.21 30.12 15.18
C ASP A 37 16.52 31.36 14.61
N ARG A 38 15.80 31.19 13.48
CA ARG A 38 15.13 32.29 12.78
C ARG A 38 14.09 32.97 13.65
N GLU A 39 14.13 34.29 13.78
CA GLU A 39 13.09 35.07 14.42
C GLU A 39 11.83 35.14 13.56
N ILE A 40 10.68 35.05 14.21
CA ILE A 40 9.33 35.13 13.59
C ILE A 40 8.59 36.27 14.30
N ASN A 41 8.32 37.34 13.56
CA ASN A 41 7.80 38.59 14.10
C ASN A 41 6.37 38.90 13.66
N SER A 42 5.81 38.11 12.74
CA SER A 42 4.43 38.24 12.23
C SER A 42 3.89 36.89 11.79
N VAL A 43 2.56 36.81 11.56
CA VAL A 43 1.93 35.62 10.93
C VAL A 43 2.49 35.37 9.54
N SER A 44 2.78 36.41 8.76
CA SER A 44 3.38 36.26 7.43
C SER A 44 4.81 35.71 7.49
N ASP A 45 5.61 36.07 8.54
CA ASP A 45 6.91 35.44 8.75
C ASP A 45 6.77 33.95 9.11
N LEU A 46 5.72 33.59 9.88
CA LEU A 46 5.44 32.21 10.23
C LEU A 46 5.06 31.40 8.98
N GLU A 47 4.17 31.91 8.13
CA GLU A 47 3.81 31.27 6.86
C GLU A 47 5.03 31.11 5.95
N ARG A 48 5.87 32.15 5.85
CA ARG A 48 7.11 32.05 5.08
C ARG A 48 8.07 31.01 5.65
N TRP A 49 8.23 30.95 6.97
CA TRP A 49 9.03 29.94 7.64
C TRP A 49 8.52 28.51 7.37
N MET A 50 7.19 28.31 7.36
CA MET A 50 6.59 27.03 7.03
C MET A 50 6.85 26.62 5.57
N LEU A 51 6.82 27.57 4.63
CA LEU A 51 7.17 27.32 3.22
C LEU A 51 8.66 26.97 3.05
N ASP A 52 9.56 27.67 3.72
CA ASP A 52 10.99 27.38 3.64
C ASP A 52 11.33 26.03 4.28
N ARG A 53 10.65 25.65 5.38
CA ARG A 53 10.73 24.32 5.97
C ARG A 53 10.24 23.26 4.99
N SER A 54 9.10 23.48 4.36
CA SER A 54 8.50 22.58 3.39
C SER A 54 9.37 22.38 2.14
N GLU A 55 10.05 23.44 1.67
CA GLU A 55 11.01 23.35 0.58
C GLU A 55 12.19 22.45 0.97
N LEU A 56 12.75 22.60 2.19
CA LEU A 56 13.78 21.73 2.68
C LEU A 56 13.32 20.26 2.74
N GLU A 57 12.14 20.01 3.29
CA GLU A 57 11.54 18.67 3.36
C GLU A 57 11.36 18.06 1.96
N ALA A 58 10.85 18.81 0.99
CA ALA A 58 10.69 18.34 -0.39
C ALA A 58 12.03 17.94 -1.04
N VAL A 59 13.09 18.75 -0.83
CA VAL A 59 14.43 18.46 -1.37
C VAL A 59 15.02 17.20 -0.72
N LEU A 60 14.87 17.05 0.59
CA LEU A 60 15.40 15.91 1.33
C LEU A 60 14.66 14.61 0.96
N GLU A 61 13.34 14.66 0.89
CA GLU A 61 12.50 13.52 0.51
C GLU A 61 12.77 13.08 -0.93
N GLU A 62 12.92 14.00 -1.87
CA GLU A 62 13.21 13.66 -3.26
C GLU A 62 14.61 13.06 -3.45
N ASP A 63 15.64 13.56 -2.74
CA ASP A 63 16.97 12.95 -2.76
C ASP A 63 16.95 11.52 -2.22
N MET A 64 16.26 11.29 -1.10
CA MET A 64 16.08 9.95 -0.55
C MET A 64 15.30 9.03 -1.51
N ALA A 65 14.23 9.54 -2.12
CA ALA A 65 13.45 8.82 -3.11
C ALA A 65 14.31 8.30 -4.26
N TRP A 66 15.14 9.16 -4.84
CA TRP A 66 16.04 8.77 -5.93
C TRP A 66 17.10 7.75 -5.50
N ARG A 67 17.62 7.82 -4.28
CA ARG A 67 18.53 6.80 -3.74
C ARG A 67 17.83 5.44 -3.64
N TYR A 68 16.61 5.43 -3.09
CA TYR A 68 15.80 4.23 -2.97
C TYR A 68 15.43 3.63 -4.34
N ILE A 69 14.93 4.44 -5.27
CA ILE A 69 14.56 4.03 -6.64
C ILE A 69 15.75 3.39 -7.33
N LYS A 70 16.90 4.07 -7.38
CA LYS A 70 18.10 3.59 -8.07
C LYS A 70 18.63 2.29 -7.47
N MET A 71 18.66 2.17 -6.15
CA MET A 71 19.06 0.94 -5.47
C MET A 71 18.12 -0.23 -5.83
N ASN A 72 16.82 0.00 -5.95
CA ASN A 72 15.86 -1.05 -6.33
C ASN A 72 15.96 -1.44 -7.82
N ILE A 73 16.30 -0.50 -8.71
CA ILE A 73 16.51 -0.77 -10.14
C ILE A 73 17.70 -1.69 -10.36
N ASP A 74 18.78 -1.52 -9.58
CA ASP A 74 19.95 -2.38 -9.64
C ASP A 74 20.51 -2.69 -8.23
N THR A 75 20.06 -3.81 -7.66
CA THR A 75 20.53 -4.29 -6.34
C THR A 75 21.94 -4.89 -6.37
N THR A 76 22.52 -5.06 -7.56
CA THR A 76 23.89 -5.60 -7.73
C THR A 76 24.94 -4.50 -7.69
N ASP A 77 24.54 -3.26 -7.91
CA ASP A 77 25.41 -2.08 -7.80
C ASP A 77 25.62 -1.71 -6.33
N LYS A 78 26.85 -1.90 -5.85
CA LYS A 78 27.22 -1.61 -4.47
C LYS A 78 27.23 -0.12 -4.15
N ASP A 79 27.59 0.75 -5.10
CA ASP A 79 27.64 2.21 -4.91
C ASP A 79 26.21 2.75 -4.67
N LEU A 80 25.23 2.30 -5.44
CA LEU A 80 23.83 2.65 -5.23
C LEU A 80 23.32 2.21 -3.85
N SER A 81 23.66 0.98 -3.44
CA SER A 81 23.33 0.45 -2.12
C SER A 81 23.99 1.25 -0.99
N GLU A 82 25.28 1.58 -1.13
CA GLU A 82 26.03 2.37 -0.14
C GLU A 82 25.45 3.79 -0.01
N ARG A 83 25.05 4.45 -1.10
CA ARG A 83 24.40 5.77 -1.09
C ARG A 83 23.06 5.77 -0.36
N PHE A 84 22.25 4.73 -0.54
CA PHE A 84 21.01 4.58 0.21
C PHE A 84 21.28 4.30 1.70
N HIS A 85 22.19 3.38 2.02
CA HIS A 85 22.56 3.07 3.40
C HIS A 85 23.20 4.26 4.14
N PHE A 86 23.97 5.10 3.45
CA PHE A 86 24.47 6.36 4.00
C PHE A 86 23.31 7.24 4.48
N TRP A 87 22.27 7.39 3.67
CA TRP A 87 21.10 8.18 4.06
C TRP A 87 20.45 7.64 5.33
N ILE A 88 20.18 6.33 5.36
CA ILE A 88 19.50 5.67 6.48
C ILE A 88 20.34 5.72 7.78
N LYS A 89 21.64 5.60 7.68
CA LYS A 89 22.52 5.52 8.86
C LYS A 89 23.02 6.89 9.35
N GLU A 90 23.31 7.79 8.44
CA GLU A 90 24.00 9.05 8.77
C GLU A 90 23.11 10.29 8.69
N ILE A 91 22.07 10.28 7.88
CA ILE A 91 21.21 11.45 7.68
C ILE A 91 19.90 11.31 8.47
N SER A 92 19.10 10.30 8.21
CA SER A 92 17.77 10.14 8.78
C SER A 92 17.75 10.18 10.33
N PRO A 93 18.63 9.50 11.07
CA PRO A 93 18.62 9.54 12.53
C PRO A 93 18.94 10.92 13.10
N LYS A 94 19.80 11.69 12.41
CA LYS A 94 20.17 13.05 12.83
C LYS A 94 19.05 14.07 12.54
N MET A 95 18.22 13.84 11.52
CA MET A 95 17.07 14.69 11.21
C MET A 95 16.00 14.69 12.30
N ALA A 96 15.74 13.55 12.92
CA ALA A 96 14.62 13.38 13.86
C ALA A 96 14.61 14.40 15.02
N PRO A 97 15.71 14.65 15.75
CA PRO A 97 15.74 15.67 16.80
C PRO A 97 15.54 17.10 16.28
N TYR A 98 16.03 17.41 15.08
CA TYR A 98 15.84 18.74 14.48
C TYR A 98 14.40 18.95 14.03
N SER A 99 13.80 17.97 13.38
CA SER A 99 12.36 17.99 13.01
C SER A 99 11.48 18.16 14.23
N HIS A 100 11.81 17.49 15.35
CA HIS A 100 11.11 17.67 16.61
C HIS A 100 11.22 19.11 17.15
N LYS A 101 12.42 19.71 17.12
CA LYS A 101 12.62 21.12 17.51
C LYS A 101 11.84 22.09 16.62
N LEU A 102 11.77 21.84 15.31
CA LEU A 102 10.96 22.64 14.38
C LEU A 102 9.45 22.50 14.70
N ASN A 103 9.00 21.31 15.03
CA ASN A 103 7.62 21.07 15.45
C ASN A 103 7.26 21.85 16.72
N ILE A 104 8.12 21.82 17.74
CA ILE A 104 7.95 22.60 18.97
C ILE A 104 7.91 24.10 18.64
N LYS A 105 8.88 24.59 17.86
CA LYS A 105 8.94 26.01 17.47
C LYS A 105 7.66 26.46 16.77
N LEU A 106 7.07 25.64 15.91
CA LEU A 106 5.80 25.93 15.25
C LEU A 106 4.65 26.03 16.27
N VAL A 107 4.50 25.02 17.14
CA VAL A 107 3.35 24.91 18.06
C VAL A 107 3.42 25.96 19.16
N GLU A 108 4.63 26.35 19.63
CA GLU A 108 4.84 27.38 20.66
C GLU A 108 4.84 28.81 20.08
N ASN A 109 4.73 28.97 18.76
CA ASN A 109 4.78 30.28 18.16
C ASN A 109 3.55 31.12 18.52
N LYS A 110 3.78 32.36 18.97
CA LYS A 110 2.73 33.28 19.39
C LYS A 110 1.71 33.64 18.29
N PHE A 111 2.10 33.51 17.02
CA PHE A 111 1.25 33.77 15.86
C PHE A 111 0.50 32.52 15.36
N LEU A 112 0.66 31.36 16.02
CA LEU A 112 0.03 30.12 15.59
C LEU A 112 -1.50 30.26 15.43
N ASN A 113 -2.15 30.97 16.36
CA ASN A 113 -3.60 31.16 16.37
C ASN A 113 -4.09 32.19 15.33
N GLU A 114 -3.19 32.88 14.65
CA GLU A 114 -3.49 33.81 13.57
C GLU A 114 -3.46 33.14 12.19
N LEU A 115 -2.93 31.90 12.11
CA LEU A 115 -2.95 31.10 10.88
C LEU A 115 -4.38 30.75 10.50
N ASP A 116 -4.64 30.63 9.19
CA ASP A 116 -5.92 30.15 8.66
C ASP A 116 -6.23 28.73 9.17
N SER A 117 -7.19 28.63 10.07
CA SER A 117 -7.56 27.36 10.70
C SER A 117 -8.11 26.34 9.70
N ASP A 118 -8.80 26.74 8.64
CA ASP A 118 -9.34 25.84 7.64
C ASP A 118 -8.24 25.21 6.77
N LYS A 119 -7.17 25.97 6.55
CA LYS A 119 -6.01 25.54 5.77
C LYS A 119 -5.07 24.66 6.57
N TYR A 120 -4.76 25.03 7.81
CA TYR A 120 -3.67 24.41 8.58
C TYR A 120 -4.12 23.44 9.67
N ARG A 121 -5.40 23.33 9.99
CA ARG A 121 -5.93 22.52 11.10
C ARG A 121 -5.46 21.06 11.06
N ILE A 122 -5.54 20.42 9.89
CA ILE A 122 -5.15 19.01 9.74
C ILE A 122 -3.65 18.84 9.92
N TYR A 123 -2.84 19.68 9.29
CA TYR A 123 -1.39 19.71 9.46
C TYR A 123 -0.99 19.90 10.92
N LEU A 124 -1.51 20.93 11.59
CA LEU A 124 -1.20 21.23 12.99
C LEU A 124 -1.64 20.11 13.95
N ARG A 125 -2.72 19.40 13.63
CA ARG A 125 -3.14 18.18 14.37
C ARG A 125 -2.05 17.11 14.32
N GLY A 126 -1.48 16.85 13.15
CA GLY A 126 -0.38 15.91 12.94
C GLY A 126 0.89 16.35 13.69
N VAL A 127 1.28 17.62 13.54
CA VAL A 127 2.46 18.19 14.23
C VAL A 127 2.35 18.07 15.75
N LYS A 128 1.21 18.45 16.34
CA LYS A 128 0.98 18.30 17.78
C LYS A 128 1.09 16.85 18.23
N LYS A 129 0.51 15.92 17.46
CA LYS A 129 0.56 14.50 17.78
C LYS A 129 1.99 13.94 17.70
N SER A 130 2.78 14.34 16.72
CA SER A 130 4.17 13.91 16.61
C SER A 130 5.02 14.41 17.80
N ILE A 131 4.75 15.60 18.34
CA ILE A 131 5.37 16.09 19.57
C ILE A 131 4.94 15.22 20.77
N ASP A 132 3.65 14.94 20.90
CA ASP A 132 3.10 14.17 22.03
C ASP A 132 3.74 12.77 22.15
N ILE A 133 4.01 12.10 21.03
CA ILE A 133 4.54 10.73 21.02
C ILE A 133 6.07 10.65 20.93
N PHE A 134 6.74 11.75 20.63
CA PHE A 134 8.21 11.76 20.50
C PHE A 134 8.88 11.47 21.84
N ARG A 135 9.84 10.54 21.84
CA ARG A 135 10.74 10.26 22.96
C ARG A 135 12.14 10.00 22.39
N GLU A 136 13.10 10.75 22.88
CA GLU A 136 14.51 10.60 22.45
C GLU A 136 15.03 9.18 22.76
N GLU A 137 14.62 8.61 23.86
CA GLU A 137 14.93 7.23 24.27
C GLU A 137 14.39 6.16 23.33
N ASN A 138 13.40 6.49 22.47
CA ASN A 138 12.88 5.58 21.46
C ASN A 138 13.73 5.54 20.18
N ILE A 139 14.60 6.53 19.92
CA ILE A 139 15.44 6.57 18.71
C ILE A 139 16.27 5.30 18.56
N PRO A 140 17.06 4.85 19.56
CA PRO A 140 17.82 3.61 19.45
C PRO A 140 16.92 2.35 19.34
N LEU A 141 15.71 2.40 19.90
CA LEU A 141 14.74 1.29 19.77
C LEU A 141 14.18 1.19 18.36
N PHE A 142 13.91 2.32 17.70
CA PHE A 142 13.51 2.32 16.28
C PHE A 142 14.62 1.75 15.39
N THR A 143 15.87 2.15 15.58
CA THR A 143 17.00 1.60 14.82
C THR A 143 17.13 0.09 15.00
N LYS A 144 16.97 -0.40 16.25
CA LYS A 144 16.99 -1.85 16.55
C LYS A 144 15.79 -2.57 15.93
N MET A 145 14.61 -1.96 15.99
CA MET A 145 13.39 -2.51 15.40
C MET A 145 13.52 -2.63 13.88
N GLU A 146 14.05 -1.61 13.20
CA GLU A 146 14.28 -1.60 11.76
C GLU A 146 15.24 -2.72 11.33
N ALA A 147 16.34 -2.92 12.07
CA ALA A 147 17.26 -4.04 11.83
C ALA A 147 16.55 -5.40 11.94
N LYS A 148 15.63 -5.57 12.93
CA LYS A 148 14.84 -6.78 13.09
C LYS A 148 13.79 -6.97 11.98
N GLN A 149 13.21 -5.89 11.49
CA GLN A 149 12.30 -5.94 10.33
C GLN A 149 13.04 -6.42 9.07
N GLN A 150 14.25 -5.93 8.81
CA GLN A 150 15.08 -6.39 7.70
C GLN A 150 15.49 -7.88 7.83
N GLU A 151 15.61 -8.39 9.06
CA GLU A 151 15.92 -9.81 9.31
C GLU A 151 14.79 -10.73 8.77
N TYR A 152 13.52 -10.33 8.88
CA TYR A 152 12.39 -11.04 8.26
C TYR A 152 12.56 -11.18 6.74
N GLY A 153 12.88 -10.10 6.06
CA GLY A 153 13.15 -10.11 4.62
C GLY A 153 14.30 -11.06 4.26
N SER A 154 15.37 -11.04 5.06
CA SER A 154 16.54 -11.91 4.88
C SER A 154 16.23 -13.40 5.07
N ILE A 155 15.39 -13.76 6.06
CA ILE A 155 14.92 -15.13 6.27
C ILE A 155 14.04 -15.56 5.10
N SER A 156 13.06 -14.73 4.73
CA SER A 156 12.11 -15.03 3.65
C SER A 156 12.80 -15.21 2.29
N ALA A 157 13.80 -14.38 1.98
CA ALA A 157 14.56 -14.46 0.74
C ALA A 157 15.38 -15.77 0.58
N LYS A 158 15.78 -16.40 1.70
CA LYS A 158 16.49 -17.69 1.70
C LYS A 158 15.57 -18.87 1.46
N MET A 159 14.25 -18.70 1.61
CA MET A 159 13.30 -19.79 1.41
C MET A 159 13.24 -20.19 -0.07
N SER A 160 13.49 -21.46 -0.34
CA SER A 160 13.43 -22.05 -1.68
C SER A 160 13.13 -23.52 -1.58
N ILE A 161 12.52 -24.08 -2.63
CA ILE A 161 12.27 -25.52 -2.76
C ILE A 161 12.94 -26.06 -4.01
N GLU A 162 13.25 -27.34 -4.01
CA GLU A 162 13.77 -28.03 -5.20
C GLU A 162 12.64 -28.78 -5.91
N VAL A 163 12.48 -28.52 -7.21
CA VAL A 163 11.50 -29.17 -8.08
C VAL A 163 12.23 -29.60 -9.35
N ASP A 164 12.21 -30.88 -9.64
CA ASP A 164 12.80 -31.48 -10.85
C ASP A 164 14.29 -31.07 -11.04
N GLY A 165 15.06 -31.08 -9.94
CA GLY A 165 16.50 -30.73 -9.93
C GLY A 165 16.76 -29.22 -10.04
N LYS A 166 15.72 -28.36 -9.99
CA LYS A 166 15.85 -26.90 -10.03
C LYS A 166 15.45 -26.27 -8.71
N LYS A 167 16.29 -25.37 -8.22
CA LYS A 167 15.98 -24.54 -7.04
C LYS A 167 15.05 -23.41 -7.45
N LEU A 168 13.87 -23.31 -6.81
CA LEU A 168 12.86 -22.28 -7.07
C LEU A 168 12.64 -21.44 -5.82
N THR A 169 12.49 -20.13 -5.99
CA THR A 169 12.00 -19.24 -4.93
C THR A 169 10.55 -19.58 -4.59
N MET A 170 10.09 -19.22 -3.40
CA MET A 170 8.70 -19.45 -2.96
C MET A 170 7.69 -18.86 -3.93
N GLN A 171 7.99 -17.69 -4.53
CA GLN A 171 7.14 -17.04 -5.51
C GLN A 171 7.03 -17.86 -6.81
N LYS A 172 8.17 -18.35 -7.35
CA LYS A 172 8.17 -19.22 -8.54
C LYS A 172 7.48 -20.55 -8.25
N ALA A 173 7.70 -21.13 -7.08
CA ALA A 173 7.04 -22.35 -6.64
C ALA A 173 5.51 -22.20 -6.57
N SER A 174 5.01 -21.09 -6.05
CA SER A 174 3.57 -20.81 -5.97
C SER A 174 2.88 -20.73 -7.34
N GLN A 175 3.60 -20.34 -8.41
CA GLN A 175 3.04 -20.36 -9.77
C GLN A 175 2.74 -21.80 -10.25
N LEU A 176 3.46 -22.81 -9.74
CA LEU A 176 3.23 -24.21 -10.08
C LEU A 176 1.94 -24.77 -9.45
N LEU A 177 1.34 -24.07 -8.49
CA LEU A 177 0.04 -24.43 -7.93
C LEU A 177 -1.12 -24.15 -8.92
N LYS A 178 -0.83 -23.50 -10.06
CA LYS A 178 -1.79 -23.30 -11.17
C LYS A 178 -1.75 -24.45 -12.20
N ASP A 179 -0.86 -25.42 -12.05
CA ASP A 179 -0.74 -26.58 -12.95
C ASP A 179 -2.05 -27.40 -12.92
N THR A 180 -2.50 -27.89 -14.08
CA THR A 180 -3.72 -28.71 -14.18
C THR A 180 -3.58 -30.09 -13.54
N ASN A 181 -2.35 -30.61 -13.38
CA ASN A 181 -2.08 -31.88 -12.71
C ASN A 181 -2.18 -31.74 -11.18
N ARG A 182 -3.21 -32.31 -10.58
CA ARG A 182 -3.51 -32.23 -9.15
C ARG A 182 -2.42 -32.81 -8.26
N GLU A 183 -1.86 -33.98 -8.62
CA GLU A 183 -0.80 -34.64 -7.84
C GLU A 183 0.47 -33.77 -7.79
N LYS A 184 0.77 -33.09 -8.91
CA LYS A 184 1.87 -32.14 -8.97
C LYS A 184 1.62 -30.93 -8.05
N ARG A 185 0.39 -30.37 -8.05
CA ARG A 185 0.02 -29.27 -7.15
C ARG A 185 0.16 -29.68 -5.69
N GLU A 186 -0.37 -30.86 -5.31
CA GLU A 186 -0.24 -31.41 -3.95
C GLU A 186 1.22 -31.53 -3.53
N LYS A 187 2.07 -32.14 -4.36
CA LYS A 187 3.50 -32.28 -4.10
C LYS A 187 4.21 -30.93 -3.91
N ILE A 188 3.88 -29.95 -4.74
CA ILE A 188 4.46 -28.61 -4.65
C ILE A 188 3.97 -27.89 -3.40
N PHE A 189 2.69 -27.98 -3.09
CA PHE A 189 2.10 -27.38 -1.88
C PHE A 189 2.75 -27.93 -0.61
N ASN A 190 2.91 -29.24 -0.52
CA ASN A 190 3.56 -29.89 0.62
C ASN A 190 5.01 -29.39 0.79
N LYS A 191 5.80 -29.33 -0.29
CA LYS A 191 7.16 -28.79 -0.24
C LYS A 191 7.21 -27.32 0.20
N ILE A 192 6.26 -26.49 -0.27
CA ILE A 192 6.15 -25.08 0.17
C ILE A 192 5.83 -25.03 1.66
N SER A 193 4.88 -25.84 2.13
CA SER A 193 4.44 -25.88 3.52
C SER A 193 5.57 -26.35 4.44
N GLU A 194 6.22 -27.45 4.10
CA GLU A 194 7.38 -27.99 4.83
C GLU A 194 8.49 -26.94 4.95
N ARG A 195 8.86 -26.32 3.83
CA ARG A 195 9.92 -25.29 3.82
C ARG A 195 9.58 -24.08 4.70
N ARG A 196 8.33 -23.64 4.73
CA ARG A 196 7.90 -22.55 5.61
C ARG A 196 7.96 -22.96 7.08
N LEU A 197 7.58 -24.18 7.40
CA LEU A 197 7.60 -24.71 8.76
C LEU A 197 9.02 -24.92 9.31
N GLU A 198 10.04 -25.12 8.46
CA GLU A 198 11.44 -25.15 8.88
C GLU A 198 11.89 -23.87 9.58
N ASP A 199 11.41 -22.71 9.13
CA ASP A 199 11.78 -21.40 9.70
C ASP A 199 10.76 -20.89 10.75
N ARG A 200 9.74 -21.68 11.09
CA ARG A 200 8.66 -21.30 12.02
C ARG A 200 9.17 -20.73 13.35
N ASP A 201 10.07 -21.46 14.00
CA ASP A 201 10.53 -21.12 15.34
C ASP A 201 11.46 -19.89 15.34
N ILE A 202 12.24 -19.70 14.26
CA ILE A 202 13.04 -18.48 14.05
C ILE A 202 12.13 -17.28 13.84
N LEU A 203 11.07 -17.43 13.04
CA LEU A 203 10.09 -16.37 12.80
C LEU A 203 9.27 -16.05 14.05
N ASP A 204 8.90 -17.05 14.87
CA ASP A 204 8.25 -16.82 16.16
C ASP A 204 9.16 -16.02 17.10
N THR A 205 10.44 -16.39 17.21
CA THR A 205 11.43 -15.69 18.05
C THR A 205 11.62 -14.26 17.60
N LEU A 206 11.80 -14.04 16.29
CA LEU A 206 11.92 -12.70 15.71
C LEU A 206 10.69 -11.84 16.02
N TYR A 207 9.49 -12.44 15.94
CA TYR A 207 8.26 -11.73 16.19
C TYR A 207 8.08 -11.37 17.67
N ASP A 208 8.48 -12.27 18.60
CA ASP A 208 8.50 -11.99 20.04
C ASP A 208 9.45 -10.83 20.39
N GLU A 209 10.63 -10.77 19.74
CA GLU A 209 11.55 -9.65 19.89
C GLU A 209 10.95 -8.33 19.38
N LEU A 210 10.28 -8.36 18.21
CA LEU A 210 9.58 -7.20 17.67
C LEU A 210 8.44 -6.74 18.57
N ILE A 211 7.62 -7.66 19.09
CA ILE A 211 6.55 -7.34 20.06
C ILE A 211 7.15 -6.64 21.29
N SER A 212 8.23 -7.19 21.85
CA SER A 212 8.89 -6.62 23.03
C SER A 212 9.38 -5.19 22.79
N LEU A 213 10.07 -4.94 21.66
CA LEU A 213 10.54 -3.60 21.27
C LEU A 213 9.37 -2.62 21.09
N ARG A 214 8.33 -3.04 20.37
CA ARG A 214 7.14 -2.25 20.08
C ARG A 214 6.38 -1.86 21.35
N GLN A 215 6.18 -2.81 22.27
CA GLN A 215 5.56 -2.53 23.56
C GLN A 215 6.42 -1.57 24.42
N GLN A 216 7.75 -1.67 24.35
CA GLN A 216 8.63 -0.74 25.05
C GLN A 216 8.53 0.67 24.46
N ILE A 217 8.53 0.82 23.15
CA ILE A 217 8.35 2.12 22.44
C ILE A 217 7.04 2.77 22.88
N ALA A 218 5.95 1.99 22.90
CA ALA A 218 4.65 2.47 23.31
C ALA A 218 4.63 2.96 24.78
N ARG A 219 5.18 2.16 25.71
CA ARG A 219 5.26 2.55 27.14
C ARG A 219 6.10 3.79 27.35
N ASN A 220 7.23 3.93 26.68
CA ASN A 220 8.06 5.13 26.75
C ASN A 220 7.26 6.37 26.28
N ALA A 221 6.41 6.22 25.28
CA ALA A 221 5.54 7.28 24.80
C ALA A 221 4.29 7.52 25.66
N GLY A 222 4.10 6.76 26.74
CA GLY A 222 2.99 6.91 27.70
C GLY A 222 1.72 6.14 27.32
N PHE A 223 1.80 5.16 26.42
CA PHE A 223 0.68 4.31 26.02
C PHE A 223 0.70 2.99 26.77
N GLU A 224 -0.48 2.47 27.03
CA GLU A 224 -0.65 1.17 27.70
C GLU A 224 -0.18 0.01 26.81
N ASN A 225 -0.40 0.11 25.50
CA ASN A 225 -0.07 -0.91 24.51
C ASN A 225 0.35 -0.31 23.17
N TYR A 226 0.95 -1.15 22.33
CA TYR A 226 1.48 -0.72 21.02
C TYR A 226 0.38 -0.40 20.02
N ARG A 227 -0.81 -1.00 20.09
CA ARG A 227 -1.93 -0.65 19.21
C ARG A 227 -2.29 0.83 19.35
N ASP A 228 -2.51 1.30 20.57
CA ASP A 228 -2.94 2.67 20.83
C ASP A 228 -1.85 3.69 20.47
N TYR A 229 -0.57 3.31 20.68
CA TYR A 229 0.57 4.06 20.17
C TYR A 229 0.53 4.18 18.65
N MET A 230 0.35 3.05 17.92
CA MET A 230 0.34 3.05 16.45
C MET A 230 -0.85 3.82 15.86
N PHE A 231 -2.01 3.80 16.47
CA PHE A 231 -3.13 4.65 16.04
C PHE A 231 -2.76 6.12 16.09
N SER A 232 -2.01 6.53 17.11
CA SER A 232 -1.48 7.90 17.21
C SER A 232 -0.35 8.15 16.20
N ALA A 233 0.58 7.22 16.03
CA ALA A 233 1.73 7.35 15.14
C ALA A 233 1.34 7.38 13.65
N LEU A 234 0.32 6.60 13.26
CA LEU A 234 -0.26 6.60 11.92
C LEU A 234 -1.23 7.76 11.65
N GLY A 235 -1.45 8.63 12.66
CA GLY A 235 -2.34 9.78 12.48
C GLY A 235 -3.82 9.40 12.31
N ARG A 236 -4.26 8.30 12.92
CA ARG A 236 -5.64 7.81 12.85
C ARG A 236 -6.56 8.65 13.72
N PHE A 237 -6.90 9.83 13.23
CA PHE A 237 -7.76 10.77 13.93
C PHE A 237 -9.25 10.65 13.59
N ASP A 238 -9.55 10.00 12.47
CA ASP A 238 -10.89 10.02 11.88
C ASP A 238 -11.64 8.71 12.12
N TYR A 239 -10.99 7.70 12.74
CA TYR A 239 -11.58 6.43 13.16
C TYR A 239 -10.82 5.82 14.35
N THR A 240 -11.41 4.83 14.98
CA THR A 240 -10.96 4.20 16.22
C THR A 240 -10.81 2.68 16.07
N ALA A 241 -10.28 2.01 17.11
CA ALA A 241 -10.26 0.55 17.16
C ALA A 241 -11.68 -0.06 17.08
N THR A 242 -12.71 0.64 17.58
CA THR A 242 -14.11 0.18 17.47
C THR A 242 -14.57 0.16 16.00
N ASP A 243 -14.19 1.13 15.21
CA ASP A 243 -14.50 1.15 13.77
C ASP A 243 -13.81 0.00 13.04
N CYS A 244 -12.57 -0.36 13.44
CA CYS A 244 -11.89 -1.55 12.93
C CYS A 244 -12.66 -2.84 13.29
N TYR A 245 -13.20 -2.94 14.49
CA TYR A 245 -14.03 -4.10 14.87
C TYR A 245 -15.33 -4.15 14.07
N SER A 246 -15.97 -3.01 13.83
CA SER A 246 -17.15 -2.94 12.95
C SER A 246 -16.81 -3.41 11.52
N PHE A 247 -15.65 -3.02 10.99
CA PHE A 247 -15.14 -3.53 9.72
C PHE A 247 -14.96 -5.06 9.75
N HIS A 248 -14.34 -5.62 10.81
CA HIS A 248 -14.17 -7.08 10.92
C HIS A 248 -15.51 -7.81 10.90
N ASP A 249 -16.48 -7.34 11.68
CA ASP A 249 -17.79 -7.97 11.78
C ASP A 249 -18.54 -7.87 10.43
N ALA A 250 -18.52 -6.71 9.77
CA ALA A 250 -19.14 -6.52 8.46
C ALA A 250 -18.52 -7.42 7.38
N ILE A 251 -17.19 -7.57 7.35
CA ILE A 251 -16.52 -8.47 6.41
C ILE A 251 -16.88 -9.93 6.70
N GLN A 252 -16.92 -10.34 7.97
CA GLN A 252 -17.31 -11.69 8.36
C GLN A 252 -18.74 -12.01 7.94
N GLU A 253 -19.67 -11.06 8.13
CA GLU A 253 -21.10 -11.26 7.90
C GLU A 253 -21.47 -11.19 6.40
N GLU A 254 -20.93 -10.20 5.66
CA GLU A 254 -21.40 -9.89 4.32
C GLU A 254 -20.45 -10.36 3.20
N ILE A 255 -19.15 -10.46 3.44
CA ILE A 255 -18.16 -10.80 2.39
C ILE A 255 -17.75 -12.28 2.44
N VAL A 256 -17.49 -12.83 3.61
CA VAL A 256 -17.05 -14.25 3.75
C VAL A 256 -18.04 -15.23 3.10
N PRO A 257 -19.38 -15.08 3.23
CA PRO A 257 -20.32 -15.96 2.54
C PRO A 257 -20.21 -15.89 1.01
N ILE A 258 -19.92 -14.72 0.44
CA ILE A 258 -19.78 -14.53 -1.01
C ILE A 258 -18.52 -15.23 -1.50
N VAL A 259 -17.38 -14.99 -0.84
CA VAL A 259 -16.12 -15.65 -1.18
C VAL A 259 -16.22 -17.17 -1.03
N THR A 260 -16.93 -17.63 0.01
CA THR A 260 -17.22 -19.06 0.19
C THR A 260 -18.05 -19.63 -0.97
N SER A 261 -18.98 -18.84 -1.54
CA SER A 261 -19.77 -19.29 -2.70
C SER A 261 -18.92 -19.43 -3.96
N PHE A 262 -17.95 -18.54 -4.20
CA PHE A 262 -16.99 -18.64 -5.30
C PHE A 262 -16.18 -19.95 -5.21
N GLU A 263 -15.67 -20.25 -4.03
CA GLU A 263 -14.91 -21.49 -3.81
C GLU A 263 -15.77 -22.76 -3.93
N LYS A 264 -17.04 -22.67 -3.55
CA LYS A 264 -17.98 -23.78 -3.76
C LYS A 264 -18.20 -24.02 -5.25
N GLU A 265 -18.40 -22.98 -6.04
CA GLU A 265 -18.54 -23.10 -7.49
C GLU A 265 -17.26 -23.67 -8.12
N ARG A 266 -16.07 -23.23 -7.67
CA ARG A 266 -14.80 -23.80 -8.12
C ARG A 266 -14.69 -25.29 -7.81
N LYS A 267 -14.99 -25.68 -6.57
CA LYS A 267 -15.00 -27.08 -6.14
C LYS A 267 -15.92 -27.93 -7.02
N ASP A 268 -17.15 -27.44 -7.27
CA ASP A 268 -18.15 -28.15 -8.06
C ASP A 268 -17.68 -28.30 -9.53
N LYS A 269 -17.14 -27.25 -10.15
CA LYS A 269 -16.59 -27.29 -11.51
C LYS A 269 -15.38 -28.21 -11.64
N LEU A 270 -14.49 -28.22 -10.63
CA LEU A 270 -13.31 -29.13 -10.60
C LEU A 270 -13.71 -30.59 -10.32
N GLY A 271 -14.91 -30.83 -9.79
CA GLY A 271 -15.44 -32.19 -9.50
C GLY A 271 -14.73 -32.90 -8.35
N PHE A 272 -14.06 -32.17 -7.44
CA PHE A 272 -13.33 -32.78 -6.33
C PHE A 272 -14.24 -32.97 -5.11
N SER A 273 -14.42 -34.22 -4.68
CA SER A 273 -15.11 -34.54 -3.42
C SER A 273 -14.38 -33.97 -2.21
N ASN A 274 -13.04 -34.03 -2.24
CA ASN A 274 -12.14 -33.49 -1.23
C ASN A 274 -11.36 -32.30 -1.83
N TYR A 275 -11.78 -31.08 -1.49
CA TYR A 275 -11.21 -29.83 -1.98
C TYR A 275 -10.14 -29.35 -1.00
N LYS A 276 -8.89 -29.30 -1.44
CA LYS A 276 -7.72 -28.99 -0.64
C LYS A 276 -7.13 -27.62 -0.95
N ALA A 277 -6.25 -27.12 -0.10
CA ALA A 277 -5.60 -25.83 -0.27
C ALA A 277 -4.81 -25.70 -1.61
N TRP A 278 -4.32 -26.79 -2.17
CA TRP A 278 -3.66 -26.83 -3.49
C TRP A 278 -4.63 -26.82 -4.69
N ASP A 279 -5.92 -26.83 -4.45
CA ASP A 279 -6.94 -26.78 -5.51
C ASP A 279 -7.47 -25.36 -5.75
N THR A 280 -7.10 -24.38 -4.91
CA THR A 280 -7.65 -23.02 -4.92
C THR A 280 -7.14 -22.13 -6.05
N SER A 281 -6.01 -22.46 -6.67
CA SER A 281 -5.33 -21.58 -7.64
C SER A 281 -5.39 -22.06 -9.09
N VAL A 282 -5.85 -23.29 -9.34
CA VAL A 282 -5.94 -23.85 -10.69
C VAL A 282 -7.13 -23.23 -11.45
N ASP A 283 -6.96 -22.97 -12.75
CA ASP A 283 -8.08 -22.57 -13.61
C ASP A 283 -9.10 -23.72 -13.73
N VAL A 284 -10.37 -23.43 -13.49
CA VAL A 284 -11.43 -24.45 -13.44
C VAL A 284 -11.77 -25.06 -14.82
N ASP A 285 -11.50 -24.31 -15.89
CA ASP A 285 -11.71 -24.72 -17.29
C ASP A 285 -10.40 -25.21 -17.94
N GLY A 286 -9.28 -25.23 -17.18
CA GLY A 286 -7.98 -25.63 -17.68
C GLY A 286 -7.36 -24.66 -18.70
N LYS A 287 -7.80 -23.40 -18.70
CA LYS A 287 -7.29 -22.37 -19.61
C LYS A 287 -5.93 -21.86 -19.17
N ASP A 288 -5.12 -21.45 -20.14
CA ASP A 288 -3.86 -20.76 -19.89
C ASP A 288 -4.05 -19.41 -19.19
N ALA A 289 -3.01 -18.98 -18.46
CA ALA A 289 -2.99 -17.65 -17.84
C ALA A 289 -3.09 -16.55 -18.90
N LEU A 290 -3.81 -15.48 -18.59
CA LEU A 290 -3.94 -14.30 -19.44
C LEU A 290 -2.58 -13.63 -19.67
N LYS A 291 -2.30 -13.25 -20.93
CA LYS A 291 -1.06 -12.58 -21.36
C LYS A 291 -1.40 -11.30 -22.11
N PRO A 292 -1.84 -10.26 -21.41
CA PRO A 292 -2.39 -9.02 -22.02
C PRO A 292 -1.37 -8.18 -22.79
N PHE A 293 -0.06 -8.36 -22.57
CA PHE A 293 0.98 -7.56 -23.22
C PHE A 293 2.33 -8.30 -23.23
N LYS A 294 3.30 -7.74 -23.97
CA LYS A 294 4.69 -8.20 -23.98
C LYS A 294 5.64 -7.00 -23.96
N GLY A 295 6.46 -6.91 -22.90
CA GLY A 295 7.43 -5.82 -22.71
C GLY A 295 6.85 -4.59 -22.02
N GLY A 296 7.70 -3.82 -21.34
CA GLY A 296 7.32 -2.65 -20.55
C GLY A 296 6.74 -1.51 -21.39
N ASP A 297 7.27 -1.30 -22.59
CA ASP A 297 6.79 -0.23 -23.50
C ASP A 297 5.34 -0.45 -23.94
N VAL A 298 4.97 -1.71 -24.27
CA VAL A 298 3.59 -2.05 -24.65
C VAL A 298 2.64 -1.85 -23.46
N LEU A 299 3.06 -2.22 -22.24
CA LEU A 299 2.28 -1.97 -21.04
C LEU A 299 2.06 -0.47 -20.84
N THR A 300 3.13 0.33 -20.98
CA THR A 300 3.08 1.80 -20.86
C THR A 300 2.09 2.40 -21.86
N ASP A 301 2.22 2.08 -23.16
CA ASP A 301 1.40 2.67 -24.20
C ASP A 301 -0.08 2.30 -24.07
N ARG A 302 -0.38 1.03 -23.77
CA ARG A 302 -1.75 0.56 -23.51
C ARG A 302 -2.34 1.20 -22.25
N SER A 303 -1.55 1.41 -21.20
CA SER A 303 -2.00 2.10 -19.99
C SER A 303 -2.30 3.57 -20.23
N ILE A 304 -1.46 4.28 -21.00
CA ILE A 304 -1.73 5.66 -21.43
C ILE A 304 -3.03 5.73 -22.23
N GLU A 305 -3.25 4.81 -23.17
CA GLU A 305 -4.49 4.75 -23.95
C GLU A 305 -5.72 4.45 -23.06
N CYS A 306 -5.62 3.50 -22.15
CA CYS A 306 -6.67 3.15 -21.21
C CYS A 306 -7.07 4.36 -20.36
N PHE A 307 -6.10 5.03 -19.77
CA PHE A 307 -6.29 6.22 -18.94
C PHE A 307 -6.84 7.41 -19.74
N ARG A 308 -6.37 7.60 -20.98
CA ARG A 308 -6.87 8.65 -21.88
C ARG A 308 -8.33 8.43 -22.28
N LYS A 309 -8.74 7.15 -22.48
CA LYS A 309 -10.14 6.79 -22.73
C LYS A 309 -11.02 7.02 -21.49
N LEU A 310 -10.50 6.82 -20.28
CA LEU A 310 -11.22 7.08 -19.04
C LEU A 310 -11.35 8.59 -18.81
N ARG A 311 -10.26 9.33 -18.87
CA ARG A 311 -10.19 10.79 -18.79
C ARG A 311 -8.91 11.28 -19.48
N PRO A 312 -8.97 12.20 -20.45
CA PRO A 312 -7.76 12.68 -21.14
C PRO A 312 -6.63 13.09 -20.19
N TYR A 313 -6.93 13.81 -19.13
CA TYR A 313 -5.96 14.24 -18.10
C TYR A 313 -5.18 13.06 -17.47
N PHE A 314 -5.83 11.95 -17.19
CA PHE A 314 -5.16 10.78 -16.60
C PHE A 314 -4.13 10.17 -17.56
N GLY A 315 -4.47 10.10 -18.85
CA GLY A 315 -3.52 9.66 -19.88
C GLY A 315 -2.34 10.61 -20.04
N GLU A 316 -2.56 11.92 -19.90
CA GLU A 316 -1.48 12.92 -19.97
C GLU A 316 -0.51 12.80 -18.76
N CYS A 317 -1.00 12.45 -17.56
CA CYS A 317 -0.13 12.17 -16.41
C CYS A 317 0.89 11.07 -16.73
N LEU A 318 0.42 9.91 -17.21
CA LEU A 318 1.31 8.79 -17.56
C LEU A 318 2.20 9.10 -18.78
N ALA A 319 1.69 9.84 -19.76
CA ALA A 319 2.48 10.27 -20.91
C ALA A 319 3.61 11.22 -20.52
N THR A 320 3.37 12.13 -19.56
CA THR A 320 4.40 12.99 -18.98
C THR A 320 5.48 12.16 -18.27
N MET A 321 5.09 11.16 -17.48
CA MET A 321 6.05 10.27 -16.81
C MET A 321 6.88 9.47 -17.81
N LYS A 322 6.27 8.99 -18.91
CA LYS A 322 6.99 8.32 -20.00
C LYS A 322 8.05 9.23 -20.62
N GLU A 323 7.67 10.47 -20.95
CA GLU A 323 8.58 11.45 -21.58
C GLU A 323 9.74 11.84 -20.64
N MET A 324 9.50 11.84 -19.32
CA MET A 324 10.52 12.12 -18.30
C MET A 324 11.35 10.89 -17.90
N GLU A 325 11.10 9.73 -18.50
CA GLU A 325 11.73 8.45 -18.13
C GLU A 325 11.47 8.05 -16.64
N HIS A 326 10.32 8.44 -16.09
CA HIS A 326 9.90 8.13 -14.73
C HIS A 326 9.13 6.80 -14.62
N LEU A 327 9.41 5.84 -15.50
CA LEU A 327 8.81 4.51 -15.54
C LEU A 327 9.90 3.44 -15.72
N ASP A 328 10.06 2.53 -14.78
CA ASP A 328 10.86 1.31 -14.91
C ASP A 328 10.00 0.09 -14.61
N LEU A 329 9.34 -0.45 -15.64
CA LEU A 329 8.26 -1.41 -15.49
C LEU A 329 8.68 -2.86 -15.67
N GLU A 330 9.67 -3.14 -16.53
CA GLU A 330 10.00 -4.51 -16.93
C GLU A 330 10.85 -5.23 -15.90
N SER A 331 10.55 -6.51 -15.67
CA SER A 331 11.36 -7.38 -14.81
C SER A 331 12.71 -7.67 -15.45
N LYS A 332 13.78 -7.41 -14.72
CA LYS A 332 15.18 -7.66 -15.12
C LYS A 332 15.95 -8.35 -14.00
N ASP A 333 17.00 -9.06 -14.34
CA ASP A 333 17.93 -9.58 -13.35
C ASP A 333 18.59 -8.42 -12.58
N GLY A 334 18.71 -8.55 -11.28
CA GLY A 334 19.27 -7.52 -10.41
C GLY A 334 18.27 -6.50 -9.88
N LYS A 335 17.02 -6.46 -10.35
CA LYS A 335 15.97 -5.61 -9.76
C LYS A 335 15.43 -6.19 -8.45
N ALA A 336 15.11 -5.33 -7.49
CA ALA A 336 14.36 -5.73 -6.30
C ALA A 336 12.95 -6.21 -6.65
N PRO A 337 12.38 -7.22 -5.96
CA PRO A 337 11.01 -7.66 -6.22
C PRO A 337 9.99 -6.60 -5.75
N GLY A 338 8.83 -6.58 -6.39
CA GLY A 338 7.71 -5.69 -6.03
C GLY A 338 7.39 -4.65 -7.11
N GLY A 339 6.51 -3.74 -6.77
CA GLY A 339 6.12 -2.58 -7.56
C GLY A 339 5.67 -1.46 -6.61
N PHE A 340 5.89 -0.22 -6.96
CA PHE A 340 5.49 0.96 -6.20
C PHE A 340 5.46 2.21 -7.09
N MET A 341 4.63 3.16 -6.73
CA MET A 341 4.79 4.55 -7.11
C MET A 341 5.54 5.29 -6.00
N TYR A 342 6.52 6.11 -6.34
CA TYR A 342 7.22 6.97 -5.40
C TYR A 342 6.99 8.45 -5.73
N PRO A 343 6.45 9.25 -4.80
CA PRO A 343 6.27 10.68 -5.03
C PRO A 343 7.62 11.40 -5.03
N LEU A 344 7.78 12.35 -5.94
CA LEU A 344 8.95 13.23 -6.04
C LEU A 344 8.45 14.66 -5.81
N TYR A 345 8.58 15.14 -4.59
CA TYR A 345 7.86 16.33 -4.13
C TYR A 345 8.40 17.64 -4.68
N GLU A 346 9.68 17.70 -5.03
CA GLU A 346 10.29 18.90 -5.57
C GLU A 346 9.91 19.11 -7.04
N ILE A 347 10.04 18.06 -7.88
CA ILE A 347 9.64 18.11 -9.30
C ILE A 347 8.12 17.97 -9.47
N GLY A 348 7.43 17.33 -8.54
CA GLY A 348 5.99 17.07 -8.59
C GLY A 348 5.55 16.09 -9.67
N VAL A 349 6.44 15.23 -10.14
CA VAL A 349 6.17 14.14 -11.09
C VAL A 349 6.69 12.84 -10.50
N PRO A 350 5.83 11.90 -10.10
CA PRO A 350 6.22 10.68 -9.43
C PRO A 350 6.98 9.70 -10.32
N PHE A 351 7.53 8.64 -9.74
CA PHE A 351 8.18 7.53 -10.43
C PHE A 351 7.41 6.23 -10.20
N ILE A 352 7.18 5.42 -11.23
CA ILE A 352 6.62 4.07 -11.11
C ILE A 352 7.69 3.02 -11.40
N TYR A 353 7.84 2.12 -10.43
CA TYR A 353 8.73 0.97 -10.49
C TYR A 353 7.90 -0.32 -10.46
N MET A 354 8.22 -1.28 -11.32
CA MET A 354 7.55 -2.59 -11.38
C MET A 354 8.49 -3.71 -11.79
N ASN A 355 8.01 -4.94 -11.67
CA ASN A 355 8.63 -6.16 -12.20
C ASN A 355 7.66 -6.92 -13.12
N ALA A 356 7.17 -6.25 -14.15
CA ALA A 356 6.18 -6.79 -15.07
C ALA A 356 6.74 -7.92 -15.94
N VAL A 357 5.96 -8.99 -16.08
CA VAL A 357 6.29 -10.21 -16.83
C VAL A 357 5.23 -10.56 -17.90
N GLY A 358 4.24 -9.70 -18.11
CA GLY A 358 3.20 -9.86 -19.12
C GLY A 358 1.90 -10.49 -18.61
N SER A 359 1.67 -10.52 -17.29
CA SER A 359 0.48 -11.12 -16.68
C SER A 359 -0.68 -10.14 -16.50
N GLN A 360 -1.90 -10.65 -16.27
CA GLN A 360 -3.07 -9.85 -15.88
C GLN A 360 -2.79 -9.04 -14.59
N ARG A 361 -2.07 -9.63 -13.63
CA ARG A 361 -1.70 -8.93 -12.41
C ARG A 361 -0.86 -7.68 -12.67
N ASP A 362 0.02 -7.72 -13.69
CA ASP A 362 0.85 -6.55 -14.02
C ASP A 362 0.02 -5.40 -14.60
N VAL A 363 -1.07 -5.71 -15.34
CA VAL A 363 -2.04 -4.67 -15.77
C VAL A 363 -2.70 -4.04 -14.55
N VAL A 364 -3.18 -4.86 -13.61
CA VAL A 364 -3.81 -4.35 -12.37
C VAL A 364 -2.82 -3.50 -11.57
N THR A 365 -1.57 -3.98 -11.39
CA THR A 365 -0.52 -3.22 -10.69
C THR A 365 -0.25 -1.89 -11.42
N MET A 366 -0.14 -1.89 -12.74
CA MET A 366 0.14 -0.66 -13.49
C MET A 366 -0.98 0.38 -13.37
N VAL A 367 -2.24 -0.04 -13.40
CA VAL A 367 -3.36 0.91 -13.22
C VAL A 367 -3.50 1.35 -11.76
N HIS A 368 -3.12 0.50 -10.80
CA HIS A 368 -3.01 0.84 -9.38
C HIS A 368 -1.96 1.94 -9.15
N GLU A 369 -0.71 1.71 -9.56
CA GLU A 369 0.38 2.69 -9.45
C GLU A 369 0.07 3.97 -10.26
N GLY A 370 -0.62 3.81 -11.39
CA GLY A 370 -1.15 4.92 -12.18
C GLY A 370 -2.18 5.75 -11.42
N GLY A 371 -2.99 5.14 -10.56
CA GLY A 371 -3.93 5.83 -9.65
C GLY A 371 -3.19 6.71 -8.64
N HIS A 372 -2.17 6.18 -8.00
CA HIS A 372 -1.26 6.96 -7.14
C HIS A 372 -0.58 8.10 -7.90
N ALA A 373 -0.14 7.85 -9.13
CA ALA A 373 0.49 8.87 -9.95
C ALA A 373 -0.47 10.02 -10.28
N VAL A 374 -1.70 9.72 -10.69
CA VAL A 374 -2.75 10.74 -10.92
C VAL A 374 -3.01 11.56 -9.65
N HIS A 375 -3.06 10.91 -8.47
CA HIS A 375 -3.20 11.60 -7.20
C HIS A 375 -2.04 12.56 -6.93
N SER A 376 -0.80 12.11 -7.14
CA SER A 376 0.40 12.94 -7.01
C SER A 376 0.35 14.17 -7.92
N PHE A 377 -0.06 14.01 -9.19
CA PHE A 377 -0.23 15.13 -10.12
C PHE A 377 -1.34 16.11 -9.67
N LEU A 378 -2.45 15.62 -9.15
CA LEU A 378 -3.57 16.46 -8.72
C LEU A 378 -3.25 17.27 -7.45
N SER A 379 -2.41 16.73 -6.57
CA SER A 379 -2.02 17.38 -5.30
C SER A 379 -0.71 18.18 -5.38
N ARG A 380 0.03 18.13 -6.50
CA ARG A 380 1.39 18.69 -6.62
C ARG A 380 1.51 20.19 -6.33
N ASP A 381 0.45 20.95 -6.61
CA ASP A 381 0.44 22.41 -6.44
C ASP A 381 0.04 22.85 -5.02
N LEU A 382 -0.19 21.90 -4.09
CA LEU A 382 -0.38 22.21 -2.68
C LEU A 382 0.91 22.79 -2.10
N GLU A 383 0.77 23.80 -1.23
CA GLU A 383 1.90 24.62 -0.78
C GLU A 383 2.91 23.86 0.08
N LEU A 384 2.43 23.03 1.00
CA LEU A 384 3.30 22.28 1.91
C LEU A 384 3.46 20.83 1.45
N THR A 385 4.64 20.28 1.60
CA THR A 385 4.94 18.87 1.36
C THR A 385 4.02 17.96 2.18
N GLU A 386 3.76 18.32 3.44
CA GLU A 386 2.83 17.60 4.32
C GLU A 386 1.38 17.58 3.80
N PHE A 387 0.96 18.58 3.03
CA PHE A 387 -0.36 18.56 2.39
C PHE A 387 -0.45 17.53 1.26
N LYS A 388 0.68 17.15 0.68
CA LYS A 388 0.79 16.16 -0.40
C LYS A 388 0.97 14.74 0.15
N SER A 389 1.42 14.60 1.40
CA SER A 389 1.59 13.33 2.09
C SER A 389 0.26 12.86 2.69
N THR A 390 -0.46 12.04 1.95
CA THR A 390 -1.78 11.57 2.35
C THR A 390 -1.70 10.30 3.19
N PRO A 391 -2.64 10.10 4.16
CA PRO A 391 -2.77 8.82 4.83
C PRO A 391 -3.16 7.73 3.83
N SER A 392 -2.80 6.49 4.15
CA SER A 392 -2.91 5.38 3.20
C SER A 392 -4.36 5.08 2.82
N GLU A 393 -5.33 5.32 3.69
CA GLU A 393 -6.76 5.20 3.37
C GLU A 393 -7.18 6.09 2.18
N VAL A 394 -6.51 7.23 2.01
CA VAL A 394 -6.74 8.15 0.89
C VAL A 394 -5.85 7.80 -0.30
N ALA A 395 -4.59 7.48 -0.05
CA ALA A 395 -3.66 7.07 -1.10
C ALA A 395 -4.17 5.80 -1.82
N GLU A 396 -4.57 4.79 -1.06
CA GLU A 396 -5.10 3.54 -1.61
C GLU A 396 -6.53 3.70 -2.18
N LEU A 397 -7.32 4.66 -1.70
CA LEU A 397 -8.56 5.02 -2.37
C LEU A 397 -8.30 5.46 -3.83
N ALA A 398 -7.25 6.26 -4.05
CA ALA A 398 -6.89 6.71 -5.39
C ALA A 398 -6.49 5.52 -6.29
N SER A 399 -5.59 4.66 -5.84
CA SER A 399 -5.06 3.53 -6.60
C SER A 399 -6.11 2.45 -6.86
N MET A 400 -6.80 1.96 -5.81
CA MET A 400 -7.80 0.91 -5.93
C MET A 400 -9.05 1.37 -6.69
N SER A 401 -9.43 2.65 -6.58
CA SER A 401 -10.49 3.20 -7.44
C SER A 401 -10.09 3.15 -8.91
N MET A 402 -8.84 3.46 -9.24
CA MET A 402 -8.36 3.43 -10.63
C MET A 402 -8.38 2.01 -11.21
N GLU A 403 -8.11 0.98 -10.39
CA GLU A 403 -8.26 -0.42 -10.82
C GLU A 403 -9.67 -0.70 -11.35
N LEU A 404 -10.70 -0.24 -10.63
CA LEU A 404 -12.10 -0.50 -10.97
C LEU A 404 -12.63 0.46 -12.06
N LEU A 405 -12.29 1.74 -11.98
CA LEU A 405 -12.71 2.76 -12.95
C LEU A 405 -12.15 2.45 -14.35
N SER A 406 -10.88 2.04 -14.42
CA SER A 406 -10.20 1.73 -15.69
C SER A 406 -10.73 0.48 -16.38
N MET A 407 -11.37 -0.47 -15.65
CA MET A 407 -11.87 -1.72 -16.23
C MET A 407 -12.80 -1.53 -17.44
N LYS A 408 -13.50 -0.39 -17.50
CA LYS A 408 -14.35 -0.06 -18.67
C LYS A 408 -13.55 -0.07 -19.97
N HIS A 409 -12.28 0.30 -19.91
CA HIS A 409 -11.38 0.49 -21.04
C HIS A 409 -10.26 -0.55 -21.14
N TRP A 410 -10.39 -1.69 -20.47
CA TRP A 410 -9.40 -2.78 -20.58
C TRP A 410 -9.42 -3.51 -21.92
N ASP A 411 -10.36 -3.16 -22.84
CA ASP A 411 -10.33 -3.57 -24.24
C ASP A 411 -9.02 -3.22 -24.95
N VAL A 412 -8.26 -2.24 -24.47
CA VAL A 412 -6.92 -1.89 -25.00
C VAL A 412 -5.86 -2.97 -24.70
N PHE A 413 -6.07 -3.80 -23.66
CA PHE A 413 -5.13 -4.86 -23.27
C PHE A 413 -5.48 -6.22 -23.88
N TYR A 414 -6.74 -6.44 -24.31
CA TYR A 414 -7.26 -7.73 -24.75
C TYR A 414 -7.85 -7.66 -26.15
N ASP A 415 -7.32 -8.47 -27.06
CA ASP A 415 -7.76 -8.50 -28.46
C ASP A 415 -9.08 -9.27 -28.65
N ASN A 416 -9.48 -10.12 -27.69
CA ASN A 416 -10.70 -10.88 -27.75
C ASN A 416 -11.62 -10.65 -26.54
N LYS A 417 -12.93 -10.84 -26.75
CA LYS A 417 -13.96 -10.56 -25.74
C LYS A 417 -13.95 -11.55 -24.58
N GLU A 418 -13.55 -12.79 -24.81
CA GLU A 418 -13.53 -13.83 -23.78
C GLU A 418 -12.41 -13.55 -22.76
N ASP A 419 -11.20 -13.22 -23.21
CA ASP A 419 -10.10 -12.85 -22.32
C ASP A 419 -10.41 -11.57 -21.55
N LEU A 420 -11.03 -10.56 -22.21
CA LEU A 420 -11.47 -9.34 -21.55
C LEU A 420 -12.53 -9.63 -20.46
N LYS A 421 -13.51 -10.50 -20.77
CA LYS A 421 -14.53 -10.94 -19.81
C LYS A 421 -13.87 -11.60 -18.60
N ARG A 422 -12.99 -12.57 -18.85
CA ARG A 422 -12.26 -13.31 -17.84
C ARG A 422 -11.40 -12.38 -16.96
N ALA A 423 -10.70 -11.42 -17.56
CA ALA A 423 -9.90 -10.44 -16.82
C ALA A 423 -10.76 -9.59 -15.86
N LYS A 424 -11.94 -9.14 -16.31
CA LYS A 424 -12.86 -8.36 -15.48
C LYS A 424 -13.46 -9.20 -14.35
N GLN A 425 -13.82 -10.44 -14.64
CA GLN A 425 -14.34 -11.36 -13.63
C GLN A 425 -13.29 -11.66 -12.57
N GLU A 426 -12.06 -12.03 -12.96
CA GLU A 426 -10.94 -12.26 -12.05
C GLU A 426 -10.66 -11.04 -11.16
N GLN A 427 -10.77 -9.82 -11.69
CA GLN A 427 -10.56 -8.61 -10.89
C GLN A 427 -11.65 -8.43 -9.83
N LEU A 428 -12.93 -8.56 -10.20
CA LEU A 428 -14.03 -8.38 -9.25
C LEU A 428 -14.08 -9.48 -8.17
N GLU A 429 -13.73 -10.71 -8.51
CA GLU A 429 -13.58 -11.78 -7.53
C GLU A 429 -12.46 -11.48 -6.54
N LYS A 430 -11.29 -11.06 -7.02
CA LYS A 430 -10.12 -10.70 -6.17
C LYS A 430 -10.38 -9.53 -5.24
N VAL A 431 -11.13 -8.54 -5.68
CA VAL A 431 -11.54 -7.38 -4.85
C VAL A 431 -12.27 -7.84 -3.59
N LEU A 432 -13.11 -8.87 -3.69
CA LEU A 432 -13.81 -9.46 -2.54
C LEU A 432 -12.93 -10.46 -1.77
N GLU A 433 -12.16 -11.30 -2.47
CA GLU A 433 -11.32 -12.34 -1.86
C GLU A 433 -10.24 -11.79 -0.91
N GLY A 434 -9.77 -10.57 -1.15
CA GLY A 434 -8.76 -9.90 -0.32
C GLY A 434 -9.29 -9.46 1.05
N LEU A 435 -10.54 -9.05 1.13
CA LEU A 435 -11.14 -8.43 2.33
C LEU A 435 -11.15 -9.34 3.58
N PRO A 436 -11.51 -10.64 3.49
CA PRO A 436 -11.43 -11.53 4.65
C PRO A 436 -10.02 -11.72 5.21
N TRP A 437 -9.01 -11.77 4.34
CA TRP A 437 -7.61 -11.86 4.79
C TRP A 437 -7.16 -10.59 5.50
N ILE A 438 -7.53 -9.42 4.97
CA ILE A 438 -7.24 -8.11 5.58
C ILE A 438 -7.87 -8.04 6.97
N ALA A 439 -9.15 -8.39 7.10
CA ALA A 439 -9.86 -8.40 8.38
C ALA A 439 -9.23 -9.39 9.38
N ALA A 440 -8.83 -10.58 8.94
CA ALA A 440 -8.17 -11.58 9.77
C ALA A 440 -6.83 -11.07 10.30
N ILE A 441 -5.98 -10.50 9.45
CA ILE A 441 -4.67 -9.96 9.83
C ILE A 441 -4.83 -8.79 10.81
N ASP A 442 -5.75 -7.87 10.57
CA ASP A 442 -5.94 -6.74 11.46
C ASP A 442 -6.53 -7.17 12.82
N LYS A 443 -7.55 -8.02 12.83
CA LYS A 443 -8.12 -8.59 14.06
C LYS A 443 -7.05 -9.32 14.89
N PHE A 444 -6.13 -10.01 14.21
CA PHE A 444 -5.02 -10.69 14.85
C PHE A 444 -4.03 -9.71 15.50
N GLN A 445 -3.71 -8.61 14.85
CA GLN A 445 -2.85 -7.56 15.41
C GLN A 445 -3.47 -6.88 16.62
N HIS A 446 -4.77 -6.58 16.59
CA HIS A 446 -5.47 -6.06 17.76
C HIS A 446 -5.30 -6.97 18.95
N TRP A 447 -5.49 -8.27 18.79
CA TRP A 447 -5.32 -9.24 19.87
C TRP A 447 -3.86 -9.33 20.34
N ILE A 448 -2.89 -9.42 19.44
CA ILE A 448 -1.45 -9.53 19.74
C ILE A 448 -0.97 -8.40 20.65
N TYR A 449 -1.36 -7.16 20.35
CA TYR A 449 -0.81 -5.99 21.05
C TYR A 449 -1.62 -5.56 22.26
N THR A 450 -2.77 -6.18 22.53
CA THR A 450 -3.61 -5.89 23.70
C THR A 450 -3.71 -7.06 24.67
N THR A 451 -3.04 -8.18 24.40
CA THR A 451 -3.09 -9.39 25.23
C THR A 451 -1.68 -9.95 25.40
N ASP A 452 -1.30 -10.29 26.63
CA ASP A 452 -0.07 -11.06 26.87
C ASP A 452 -0.25 -12.50 26.37
N HIS A 453 0.72 -13.02 25.63
CA HIS A 453 0.60 -14.33 25.01
C HIS A 453 1.96 -14.95 24.65
N THR A 454 1.97 -16.26 24.58
CA THR A 454 3.06 -17.09 24.06
C THR A 454 2.90 -17.35 22.56
N ALA A 455 3.95 -17.83 21.90
CA ALA A 455 3.87 -18.26 20.51
C ALA A 455 2.81 -19.36 20.27
N LYS A 456 2.60 -20.25 21.27
CA LYS A 456 1.55 -21.29 21.20
C LYS A 456 0.17 -20.67 21.20
N GLU A 457 -0.13 -19.78 22.15
CA GLU A 457 -1.42 -19.08 22.24
C GLU A 457 -1.69 -18.22 21.02
N ARG A 458 -0.63 -17.65 20.43
CA ARG A 458 -0.71 -16.90 19.17
C ARG A 458 -1.17 -17.78 18.00
N ARG A 459 -0.66 -19.02 17.87
CA ARG A 459 -1.13 -19.99 16.88
C ARG A 459 -2.57 -20.42 17.13
N GLU A 460 -2.94 -20.66 18.37
CA GLU A 460 -4.32 -21.03 18.74
C GLU A 460 -5.30 -19.90 18.42
N GLN A 461 -4.93 -18.64 18.69
CA GLN A 461 -5.76 -17.48 18.36
C GLN A 461 -5.86 -17.27 16.86
N TRP A 462 -4.76 -17.48 16.13
CA TRP A 462 -4.80 -17.42 14.66
C TRP A 462 -5.77 -18.44 14.08
N LEU A 463 -5.78 -19.66 14.57
CA LEU A 463 -6.73 -20.69 14.13
C LEU A 463 -8.19 -20.28 14.39
N LYS A 464 -8.49 -19.66 15.53
CA LYS A 464 -9.83 -19.12 15.82
C LYS A 464 -10.23 -18.02 14.83
N ILE A 465 -9.32 -17.10 14.55
CA ILE A 465 -9.56 -16.02 13.58
C ILE A 465 -9.70 -16.59 12.15
N SER A 466 -8.81 -17.50 11.76
CA SER A 466 -8.90 -18.18 10.45
C SER A 466 -10.22 -18.91 10.25
N SER A 467 -10.82 -19.45 11.33
CA SER A 467 -12.15 -20.08 11.25
C SER A 467 -13.29 -19.08 11.01
N GLN A 468 -13.10 -17.80 11.33
CA GLN A 468 -14.10 -16.74 11.10
C GLN A 468 -14.04 -16.17 9.68
N PHE A 469 -12.83 -15.99 9.16
CA PHE A 469 -12.59 -15.32 7.87
C PHE A 469 -12.14 -16.26 6.76
N GLY A 470 -11.68 -17.46 7.11
CA GLY A 470 -11.15 -18.43 6.17
C GLY A 470 -12.27 -19.15 5.39
N ASN A 471 -11.85 -19.74 4.31
CA ASN A 471 -12.72 -20.53 3.46
C ASN A 471 -13.10 -21.87 4.13
N GLN A 472 -14.38 -22.03 4.45
CA GLN A 472 -14.93 -23.23 5.09
C GLN A 472 -15.01 -24.46 4.16
N ILE A 473 -14.79 -24.29 2.87
CA ILE A 473 -14.84 -25.35 1.85
C ILE A 473 -13.54 -26.14 1.76
N ILE A 474 -12.43 -25.49 2.12
CA ILE A 474 -11.10 -26.11 2.07
C ILE A 474 -10.94 -27.11 3.20
N ASP A 475 -10.64 -28.35 2.86
CA ASP A 475 -10.23 -29.37 3.82
C ASP A 475 -8.73 -29.26 4.12
N TRP A 476 -8.41 -28.80 5.33
CA TRP A 476 -7.05 -28.64 5.85
C TRP A 476 -6.50 -29.90 6.55
N SER A 477 -7.22 -31.04 6.54
CA SER A 477 -6.74 -32.26 7.18
C SER A 477 -5.36 -32.68 6.65
N GLY A 478 -4.43 -32.91 7.56
CA GLY A 478 -3.02 -33.18 7.26
C GLY A 478 -2.16 -31.92 6.98
N GLN A 479 -2.74 -30.73 7.10
CA GLN A 479 -2.07 -29.43 6.90
C GLN A 479 -2.33 -28.46 8.07
N GLU A 480 -2.68 -28.97 9.22
CA GLU A 480 -3.09 -28.17 10.39
C GLU A 480 -1.97 -27.23 10.87
N GLU A 481 -0.71 -27.74 10.89
CA GLU A 481 0.46 -26.92 11.25
C GLU A 481 0.71 -25.78 10.22
N SER A 482 0.50 -26.08 8.94
CA SER A 482 0.63 -25.08 7.87
C SER A 482 -0.42 -23.95 8.05
N LEU A 483 -1.66 -24.31 8.36
CA LEU A 483 -2.73 -23.35 8.65
C LEU A 483 -2.42 -22.51 9.90
N ALA A 484 -1.97 -23.16 10.99
CA ALA A 484 -1.68 -22.50 12.27
C ALA A 484 -0.56 -21.46 12.18
N ASN A 485 0.34 -21.60 11.20
CA ASN A 485 1.48 -20.71 10.97
C ASN A 485 1.31 -19.83 9.70
N GLN A 486 0.14 -19.85 9.07
CA GLN A 486 -0.09 -19.15 7.80
C GLN A 486 0.14 -17.63 7.89
N TRP A 487 -0.11 -17.02 9.05
CA TRP A 487 0.10 -15.60 9.32
C TRP A 487 1.57 -15.17 9.15
N GLN A 488 2.55 -16.07 9.38
CA GLN A 488 3.99 -15.76 9.28
C GLN A 488 4.43 -15.38 7.86
N LYS A 489 3.63 -15.68 6.84
CA LYS A 489 3.91 -15.22 5.46
C LYS A 489 3.59 -13.75 5.23
N GLN A 490 2.87 -13.10 6.17
CA GLN A 490 2.42 -11.72 6.02
C GLN A 490 3.50 -10.75 6.50
N LEU A 491 4.25 -10.20 5.55
CA LEU A 491 5.33 -9.23 5.77
C LEU A 491 4.90 -8.06 6.65
N HIS A 492 3.69 -7.54 6.44
CA HIS A 492 3.16 -6.37 7.15
C HIS A 492 3.13 -6.54 8.67
N LEU A 493 2.94 -7.76 9.18
CA LEU A 493 2.99 -8.02 10.63
C LEU A 493 4.39 -7.72 11.20
N TYR A 494 5.43 -8.03 10.43
CA TYR A 494 6.83 -7.85 10.84
C TYR A 494 7.32 -6.42 10.61
N GLU A 495 6.96 -5.79 9.48
CA GLU A 495 7.56 -4.53 9.03
C GLU A 495 6.69 -3.30 9.30
N VAL A 496 5.37 -3.37 9.04
CA VAL A 496 4.45 -2.23 9.11
C VAL A 496 3.14 -2.60 9.83
N PRO A 497 3.18 -2.86 11.13
CA PRO A 497 2.01 -3.30 11.90
C PRO A 497 0.89 -2.25 11.87
N PHE A 498 -0.35 -2.74 11.83
CA PHE A 498 -1.60 -1.99 11.71
C PHE A 498 -1.85 -1.29 10.35
N TYR A 499 -0.90 -1.31 9.43
CA TYR A 499 -1.09 -0.73 8.10
C TYR A 499 -2.17 -1.49 7.28
N TYR A 500 -2.25 -2.80 7.44
CA TYR A 500 -2.94 -3.69 6.50
C TYR A 500 -4.45 -3.46 6.37
N ILE A 501 -5.13 -2.96 7.43
CA ILE A 501 -6.56 -2.61 7.38
C ILE A 501 -6.84 -1.43 6.42
N GLU A 502 -5.87 -0.56 6.19
CA GLU A 502 -6.01 0.63 5.34
C GLU A 502 -6.35 0.23 3.90
N TYR A 503 -5.79 -0.90 3.43
CA TYR A 503 -6.20 -1.53 2.15
C TYR A 503 -7.67 -1.94 2.15
N GLY A 504 -8.18 -2.49 3.26
CA GLY A 504 -9.57 -2.92 3.35
C GLY A 504 -10.55 -1.74 3.32
N MET A 505 -10.23 -0.70 4.07
CA MET A 505 -11.01 0.53 4.10
C MET A 505 -11.04 1.22 2.74
N ALA A 506 -9.87 1.34 2.11
CA ALA A 506 -9.75 1.90 0.77
C ALA A 506 -10.44 1.05 -0.31
N GLN A 507 -10.41 -0.28 -0.17
CA GLN A 507 -11.11 -1.18 -1.10
C GLN A 507 -12.62 -0.97 -1.06
N LEU A 508 -13.21 -0.82 0.12
CA LEU A 508 -14.63 -0.48 0.25
C LEU A 508 -14.93 0.89 -0.39
N GLY A 509 -14.07 1.88 -0.15
CA GLY A 509 -14.13 3.19 -0.81
C GLY A 509 -14.04 3.10 -2.33
N ALA A 510 -13.13 2.27 -2.85
CA ALA A 510 -12.97 2.06 -4.29
C ALA A 510 -14.20 1.40 -4.94
N ILE A 511 -14.81 0.42 -4.28
CA ILE A 511 -16.08 -0.18 -4.73
C ILE A 511 -17.18 0.89 -4.77
N ALA A 512 -17.27 1.73 -3.72
CA ALA A 512 -18.23 2.82 -3.66
C ALA A 512 -17.99 3.85 -4.78
N MET A 513 -16.72 4.24 -5.03
CA MET A 513 -16.35 5.16 -6.10
C MET A 513 -16.72 4.60 -7.49
N TRP A 514 -16.45 3.30 -7.71
CA TRP A 514 -16.85 2.64 -8.96
C TRP A 514 -18.36 2.58 -9.11
N ARG A 515 -19.12 2.34 -8.03
CA ARG A 515 -20.59 2.40 -8.03
C ARG A 515 -21.08 3.79 -8.46
N GLU A 516 -20.52 4.84 -7.89
CA GLU A 516 -20.85 6.22 -8.27
C GLU A 516 -20.55 6.48 -9.76
N TYR A 517 -19.41 5.99 -10.26
CA TYR A 517 -19.08 6.13 -11.68
C TYR A 517 -20.05 5.38 -12.61
N ILE A 518 -20.52 4.19 -12.24
CA ILE A 518 -21.54 3.46 -13.02
C ILE A 518 -22.88 4.21 -13.02
N LEU A 519 -23.22 4.91 -11.95
CA LEU A 519 -24.48 5.64 -11.79
C LEU A 519 -24.45 7.04 -12.41
N LYS A 520 -23.34 7.79 -12.28
CA LYS A 520 -23.26 9.23 -12.59
C LYS A 520 -22.24 9.55 -13.72
N GLY A 521 -21.44 8.58 -14.16
CA GLY A 521 -20.48 8.80 -15.25
C GLY A 521 -19.42 9.85 -14.93
N GLU A 522 -19.25 10.82 -15.80
CA GLU A 522 -18.21 11.85 -15.72
C GLU A 522 -18.29 12.71 -14.43
N ASP A 523 -19.48 12.99 -13.92
CA ASP A 523 -19.66 13.75 -12.67
C ASP A 523 -18.99 13.04 -11.48
N ALA A 524 -19.00 11.72 -11.45
CA ALA A 524 -18.30 10.95 -10.43
C ALA A 524 -16.77 11.05 -10.57
N LEU A 525 -16.25 11.09 -11.80
CA LEU A 525 -14.81 11.31 -12.04
C LEU A 525 -14.39 12.73 -11.63
N ASP A 526 -15.23 13.74 -11.85
CA ASP A 526 -14.97 15.10 -11.39
C ASP A 526 -14.90 15.15 -9.86
N ASN A 527 -15.84 14.51 -9.15
CA ASN A 527 -15.81 14.41 -7.69
C ASN A 527 -14.57 13.66 -7.17
N TYR A 528 -14.19 12.57 -7.84
CA TYR A 528 -12.96 11.83 -7.52
C TYR A 528 -11.72 12.73 -7.67
N MET A 529 -11.60 13.47 -8.77
CA MET A 529 -10.49 14.41 -8.97
C MET A 529 -10.48 15.53 -7.93
N GLU A 530 -11.62 16.14 -7.61
CA GLU A 530 -11.72 17.17 -6.58
C GLU A 530 -11.32 16.65 -5.19
N ALA A 531 -11.70 15.41 -4.86
CA ALA A 531 -11.27 14.76 -3.62
C ALA A 531 -9.74 14.59 -3.56
N LEU A 532 -9.12 14.11 -4.64
CA LEU A 532 -7.67 13.89 -4.70
C LEU A 532 -6.86 15.20 -4.66
N LYS A 533 -7.39 16.29 -5.23
CA LYS A 533 -6.78 17.63 -5.15
C LYS A 533 -6.66 18.16 -3.72
N LEU A 534 -7.47 17.66 -2.80
CA LEU A 534 -7.39 18.05 -1.40
C LEU A 534 -6.09 17.59 -0.73
N GLY A 535 -5.41 16.57 -1.26
CA GLY A 535 -4.29 15.96 -0.57
C GLY A 535 -4.68 15.60 0.86
N TYR A 536 -3.91 16.06 1.87
CA TYR A 536 -4.27 15.91 3.28
C TYR A 536 -4.53 17.27 3.97
N THR A 537 -5.26 18.16 3.31
CA THR A 537 -5.73 19.43 3.89
C THR A 537 -7.06 19.30 4.62
N LYS A 538 -7.76 18.18 4.43
CA LYS A 538 -9.05 17.85 5.06
C LYS A 538 -8.99 16.47 5.71
N SER A 539 -9.96 16.16 6.59
CA SER A 539 -10.09 14.83 7.19
C SER A 539 -10.39 13.77 6.14
N ILE A 540 -10.06 12.51 6.44
CA ILE A 540 -10.35 11.36 5.56
C ILE A 540 -11.83 11.33 5.20
N SER A 541 -12.71 11.46 6.21
CA SER A 541 -14.16 11.47 5.99
C SER A 541 -14.61 12.59 5.03
N LYS A 542 -13.96 13.78 5.11
CA LYS A 542 -14.30 14.90 4.19
C LYS A 542 -13.79 14.66 2.77
N ILE A 543 -12.65 14.01 2.62
CA ILE A 543 -12.10 13.63 1.30
C ILE A 543 -13.04 12.61 0.63
N TYR A 544 -13.49 11.59 1.37
CA TYR A 544 -14.47 10.61 0.87
C TYR A 544 -15.80 11.24 0.51
N GLU A 545 -16.32 12.14 1.35
CA GLU A 545 -17.52 12.92 1.06
C GLU A 545 -17.38 13.75 -0.22
N THR A 546 -16.23 14.38 -0.44
CA THR A 546 -15.94 15.15 -1.67
C THR A 546 -15.93 14.25 -2.90
N ALA A 547 -15.43 13.00 -2.78
CA ALA A 547 -15.53 11.99 -3.83
C ALA A 547 -16.97 11.48 -4.06
N GLY A 548 -17.94 11.91 -3.25
CA GLY A 548 -19.33 11.49 -3.33
C GLY A 548 -19.63 10.14 -2.69
N ILE A 549 -18.72 9.65 -1.81
CA ILE A 549 -18.80 8.36 -1.13
C ILE A 549 -18.74 8.54 0.39
N LYS A 550 -19.01 7.46 1.14
CA LYS A 550 -18.93 7.48 2.60
C LYS A 550 -17.65 6.78 3.08
N PHE A 551 -17.09 7.28 4.17
CA PHE A 551 -16.10 6.58 4.99
C PHE A 551 -16.87 5.85 6.11
N ASP A 552 -17.38 4.66 5.80
CA ASP A 552 -18.32 3.91 6.63
C ASP A 552 -18.04 2.40 6.51
N PHE A 553 -18.01 1.69 7.64
CA PHE A 553 -17.69 0.26 7.76
C PHE A 553 -18.82 -0.52 8.42
N SER A 554 -20.02 0.04 8.48
CA SER A 554 -21.20 -0.64 9.01
C SER A 554 -21.57 -1.86 8.15
N VAL A 555 -22.18 -2.85 8.78
CA VAL A 555 -22.68 -4.05 8.10
C VAL A 555 -23.59 -3.69 6.94
N GLU A 556 -24.48 -2.72 7.15
CA GLU A 556 -25.43 -2.25 6.14
C GLU A 556 -24.73 -1.67 4.92
N TYR A 557 -23.71 -0.84 5.13
CA TYR A 557 -22.98 -0.22 4.01
C TYR A 557 -22.12 -1.24 3.25
N VAL A 558 -21.43 -2.13 3.96
CA VAL A 558 -20.65 -3.21 3.34
C VAL A 558 -21.56 -4.13 2.54
N LYS A 559 -22.77 -4.43 3.06
CA LYS A 559 -23.78 -5.20 2.33
C LYS A 559 -24.20 -4.55 1.00
N GLU A 560 -24.48 -3.23 1.02
CA GLU A 560 -24.81 -2.50 -0.21
C GLU A 560 -23.71 -2.62 -1.27
N LEU A 561 -22.43 -2.52 -0.85
CA LEU A 561 -21.28 -2.63 -1.75
C LEU A 561 -21.10 -4.06 -2.26
N ALA A 562 -21.28 -5.06 -1.41
CA ALA A 562 -21.20 -6.47 -1.75
C ALA A 562 -22.30 -6.86 -2.78
N ASP A 563 -23.53 -6.42 -2.57
CA ASP A 563 -24.66 -6.67 -3.47
C ASP A 563 -24.46 -5.96 -4.82
N PHE A 564 -23.83 -4.78 -4.82
CA PHE A 564 -23.43 -4.10 -6.06
C PHE A 564 -22.44 -4.95 -6.86
N ILE A 565 -21.36 -5.47 -6.24
CA ILE A 565 -20.36 -6.31 -6.92
C ILE A 565 -21.00 -7.58 -7.48
N LYS A 566 -21.84 -8.29 -6.70
CA LYS A 566 -22.59 -9.48 -7.19
C LYS A 566 -23.41 -9.15 -8.43
N THR A 567 -24.07 -7.99 -8.43
CA THR A 567 -24.83 -7.52 -9.59
C THR A 567 -23.96 -7.30 -10.82
N GLN A 568 -22.75 -6.74 -10.64
CA GLN A 568 -21.83 -6.52 -11.76
C GLN A 568 -21.25 -7.84 -12.29
N LEU A 569 -20.89 -8.79 -11.42
CA LEU A 569 -20.46 -10.13 -11.80
C LEU A 569 -21.53 -10.83 -12.65
N SER A 570 -22.78 -10.83 -12.19
CA SER A 570 -23.90 -11.41 -12.96
C SER A 570 -24.08 -10.78 -14.34
N LYS A 571 -23.85 -9.48 -14.50
CA LYS A 571 -23.90 -8.81 -15.82
C LYS A 571 -22.76 -9.23 -16.75
N ILE A 572 -21.57 -9.53 -16.19
CA ILE A 572 -20.44 -10.05 -16.97
C ILE A 572 -20.78 -11.43 -17.52
N ASP A 573 -21.41 -12.30 -16.72
CA ASP A 573 -21.79 -13.65 -17.12
C ASP A 573 -22.90 -13.66 -18.18
N ASN A 574 -23.93 -12.84 -18.02
CA ASN A 574 -25.11 -12.80 -18.90
C ASN A 574 -24.87 -12.12 -20.26
N LYS A 575 -23.78 -11.36 -20.46
CA LYS A 575 -23.44 -10.79 -21.78
C LYS A 575 -22.87 -11.81 -22.77
N SER A 576 -22.84 -13.08 -22.40
CA SER A 576 -22.34 -14.21 -23.22
C SER A 576 -23.47 -15.08 -23.80
N SER A 577 -24.75 -14.79 -23.50
CA SER A 577 -25.95 -15.38 -24.11
C SER A 577 -26.58 -14.35 -25.12
#